data_6ecb1309e2f13dd2a81f8e7711817428
#
_entry.id   6ecb1309e2f13dd2a81f8e7711817428
#
_cell.length_a   1.000
_cell.length_b   1.000
_cell.length_c   1.000
_cell.angle_alpha   90.00
_cell.angle_beta   90.00
_cell.angle_gamma   90.00
#
_symmetry.space_group_name_H-M   'P 1'
#
loop_
_entity.id
_entity.type
_entity.pdbx_description
1 polymer ?
#
loop_
_entity_poly.entity_id
_entity_poly.type
_entity_poly.pdbx_seq_one_letter_code
_entity_poly.pdbx_strand_id
1 'polypeptide(L)'
;MITKLTMPNPVEAKKYFEDKITFTTGPVELERMIKQHENINVIDVREEEDYRQGHVPGAINLPKERWETLEGLSKDRTNVLYCYNPVCHLAATAGVEFASKGFPVMEMEGGFKAWQDMDLEIEKPQINRMFAFRNE
;
A
#
# COMPACT_ATOMS: atom_id res chain seq x y z
N MET A 1 30.04 19.11 21.47
CA MET A 1 29.82 17.91 22.24
C MET A 1 29.36 16.75 21.37
N ILE A 2 29.97 15.61 21.56
CA ILE A 2 29.63 14.45 20.77
C ILE A 2 28.39 13.77 21.35
N THR A 3 27.42 13.54 20.51
CA THR A 3 26.25 12.80 20.94
C THR A 3 26.65 11.37 21.23
N LYS A 4 26.43 10.94 22.43
CA LYS A 4 26.73 9.60 22.81
C LYS A 4 25.64 8.67 22.24
N LEU A 5 26.07 7.64 21.54
CA LEU A 5 25.13 6.60 21.11
C LEU A 5 24.66 5.84 22.33
N THR A 6 23.39 5.92 22.59
CA THR A 6 22.75 5.17 23.64
C THR A 6 22.36 3.82 23.06
N MET A 7 22.65 2.77 23.78
CA MET A 7 22.23 1.43 23.34
C MET A 7 20.70 1.37 23.37
N PRO A 8 20.10 0.85 22.32
CA PRO A 8 18.63 0.72 22.30
C PRO A 8 18.13 -0.17 23.43
N ASN A 9 17.05 0.26 24.04
CA ASN A 9 16.41 -0.53 25.08
C ASN A 9 15.77 -1.78 24.45
N PRO A 10 16.15 -2.98 24.87
CA PRO A 10 15.63 -4.20 24.23
C PRO A 10 14.13 -4.36 24.30
N VAL A 11 13.49 -3.90 25.38
CA VAL A 11 12.03 -4.00 25.51
C VAL A 11 11.34 -3.15 24.46
N GLU A 12 11.81 -1.92 24.31
CA GLU A 12 11.25 -1.01 23.31
C GLU A 12 11.55 -1.49 21.90
N ALA A 13 12.76 -2.00 21.68
CA ALA A 13 13.14 -2.50 20.37
C ALA A 13 12.27 -3.69 19.97
N LYS A 14 12.01 -4.59 20.91
CA LYS A 14 11.15 -5.75 20.63
C LYS A 14 9.76 -5.30 20.19
N LYS A 15 9.18 -4.33 20.91
CA LYS A 15 7.86 -3.82 20.55
C LYS A 15 7.85 -3.18 19.17
N TYR A 16 8.87 -2.38 18.88
CA TYR A 16 8.97 -1.74 17.57
C TYR A 16 9.01 -2.76 16.44
N PHE A 17 9.82 -3.81 16.60
CA PHE A 17 9.94 -4.79 15.53
C PHE A 17 8.71 -5.68 15.43
N GLU A 18 8.05 -5.97 16.53
CA GLU A 18 6.76 -6.65 16.47
C GLU A 18 5.73 -5.81 15.72
N ASP A 19 5.69 -4.50 16.00
CA ASP A 19 4.79 -3.60 15.31
C ASP A 19 5.12 -3.54 13.82
N LYS A 20 6.41 -3.49 13.49
CA LYS A 20 6.83 -3.46 12.10
C LYS A 20 6.37 -4.71 11.35
N ILE A 21 6.49 -5.87 11.96
CA ILE A 21 6.04 -7.12 11.35
C ILE A 21 4.52 -7.14 11.21
N THR A 22 3.82 -6.61 12.21
CA THR A 22 2.36 -6.61 12.21
C THR A 22 1.77 -5.65 11.19
N PHE A 23 2.38 -4.48 11.02
CA PHE A 23 1.78 -3.39 10.25
C PHE A 23 2.43 -3.13 8.90
N THR A 24 3.42 -3.94 8.50
CA THR A 24 4.06 -3.77 7.20
C THR A 24 4.22 -5.10 6.48
N THR A 25 4.39 -5.01 5.17
CA THR A 25 4.73 -6.16 4.34
C THR A 25 5.62 -5.67 3.21
N GLY A 26 6.24 -6.60 2.48
CA GLY A 26 7.02 -6.26 1.30
C GLY A 26 6.31 -6.64 0.02
N PRO A 27 6.86 -6.23 -1.14
CA PRO A 27 6.23 -6.53 -2.43
C PRO A 27 6.07 -8.02 -2.72
N VAL A 28 7.11 -8.80 -2.48
CA VAL A 28 7.07 -10.23 -2.77
C VAL A 28 6.05 -10.94 -1.88
N GLU A 29 6.02 -10.55 -0.61
CA GLU A 29 5.04 -11.11 0.31
C GLU A 29 3.62 -10.74 -0.08
N LEU A 30 3.42 -9.48 -0.49
CA LEU A 30 2.09 -9.03 -0.90
C LEU A 30 1.65 -9.79 -2.16
N GLU A 31 2.56 -9.99 -3.11
CA GLU A 31 2.21 -10.77 -4.30
C GLU A 31 1.74 -12.17 -3.92
N ARG A 32 2.43 -12.79 -2.99
CA ARG A 32 2.05 -14.12 -2.53
C ARG A 32 0.66 -14.10 -1.89
N MET A 33 0.40 -13.09 -1.05
CA MET A 33 -0.91 -12.96 -0.42
C MET A 33 -2.03 -12.78 -1.45
N ILE A 34 -1.77 -12.00 -2.49
CA ILE A 34 -2.74 -11.81 -3.58
C ILE A 34 -3.00 -13.14 -4.28
N LYS A 35 -1.94 -13.85 -4.63
CA LYS A 35 -2.08 -15.12 -5.36
C LYS A 35 -2.77 -16.19 -4.55
N GLN A 36 -2.60 -16.16 -3.24
CA GLN A 36 -3.23 -17.13 -2.35
C GLN A 36 -4.62 -16.68 -1.89
N HIS A 37 -5.11 -15.58 -2.41
CA HIS A 37 -6.43 -15.04 -2.07
C HIS A 37 -6.63 -14.85 -0.58
N GLU A 38 -5.59 -14.32 0.10
CA GLU A 38 -5.69 -14.04 1.52
C GLU A 38 -6.67 -12.90 1.77
N ASN A 39 -7.08 -12.74 3.02
CA ASN A 39 -8.12 -11.78 3.37
C ASN A 39 -7.57 -10.36 3.44
N ILE A 40 -7.18 -9.85 2.29
CA ILE A 40 -6.60 -8.50 2.16
C ILE A 40 -7.33 -7.70 1.09
N ASN A 41 -7.16 -6.40 1.16
CA ASN A 41 -7.75 -5.43 0.24
C ASN A 41 -6.68 -4.40 -0.07
N VAL A 42 -6.12 -4.41 -1.28
CA VAL A 42 -4.99 -3.56 -1.62
C VAL A 42 -5.48 -2.17 -2.03
N ILE A 43 -4.93 -1.14 -1.42
CA ILE A 43 -5.32 0.25 -1.66
C ILE A 43 -4.12 1.05 -2.15
N ASP A 44 -4.25 1.60 -3.34
CA ASP A 44 -3.26 2.48 -3.94
C ASP A 44 -3.65 3.91 -3.59
N VAL A 45 -2.84 4.58 -2.76
CA VAL A 45 -3.15 5.95 -2.34
C VAL A 45 -2.46 7.00 -3.21
N ARG A 46 -1.84 6.59 -4.32
CA ARG A 46 -1.25 7.52 -5.27
C ARG A 46 -2.33 8.28 -6.02
N GLU A 47 -1.92 9.29 -6.79
CA GLU A 47 -2.85 10.02 -7.61
C GLU A 47 -3.45 9.13 -8.69
N GLU A 48 -4.64 9.43 -9.10
CA GLU A 48 -5.38 8.61 -10.06
C GLU A 48 -4.63 8.44 -11.37
N GLU A 49 -3.97 9.48 -11.84
CA GLU A 49 -3.23 9.41 -13.08
C GLU A 49 -2.11 8.36 -13.02
N ASP A 50 -1.41 8.32 -11.89
CA ASP A 50 -0.33 7.34 -11.71
C ASP A 50 -0.88 5.93 -11.57
N TYR A 51 -1.97 5.79 -10.88
CA TYR A 51 -2.66 4.51 -10.76
C TYR A 51 -3.06 3.96 -12.13
N ARG A 52 -3.54 4.82 -13.00
CA ARG A 52 -3.97 4.40 -14.34
C ARG A 52 -2.81 3.93 -15.21
N GLN A 53 -1.62 4.42 -14.96
CA GLN A 53 -0.44 4.01 -15.73
C GLN A 53 0.07 2.65 -15.32
N GLY A 54 -0.36 2.15 -14.18
CA GLY A 54 0.02 0.84 -13.69
C GLY A 54 -0.10 0.78 -12.19
N HIS A 55 -0.60 -0.33 -11.68
CA HIS A 55 -0.78 -0.54 -10.25
C HIS A 55 -0.68 -2.01 -9.89
N VAL A 56 -0.60 -2.28 -8.62
CA VAL A 56 -0.59 -3.66 -8.11
C VAL A 56 -1.90 -4.34 -8.52
N PRO A 57 -1.86 -5.57 -9.06
CA PRO A 57 -3.07 -6.23 -9.51
C PRO A 57 -4.16 -6.28 -8.45
N GLY A 58 -5.36 -5.85 -8.82
CA GLY A 58 -6.50 -5.82 -7.92
C GLY A 58 -6.57 -4.63 -6.99
N ALA A 59 -5.58 -3.74 -7.02
CA ALA A 59 -5.57 -2.58 -6.14
C ALA A 59 -6.69 -1.60 -6.48
N ILE A 60 -7.28 -1.02 -5.45
CA ILE A 60 -8.30 0.01 -5.57
C ILE A 60 -7.62 1.35 -5.31
N ASN A 61 -7.91 2.34 -6.13
CA ASN A 61 -7.31 3.66 -5.98
C ASN A 61 -8.12 4.53 -5.02
N LEU A 62 -7.45 5.06 -4.01
CA LEU A 62 -8.07 6.02 -3.09
C LEU A 62 -7.07 7.14 -2.82
N PRO A 63 -6.98 8.11 -3.74
CA PRO A 63 -6.06 9.23 -3.58
C PRO A 63 -6.49 10.18 -2.47
N LYS A 64 -5.56 10.99 -2.00
CA LYS A 64 -5.75 11.83 -0.82
C LYS A 64 -7.00 12.71 -0.90
N GLU A 65 -7.31 13.27 -2.06
CA GLU A 65 -8.46 14.15 -2.22
C GLU A 65 -9.79 13.42 -2.07
N ARG A 66 -9.78 12.08 -2.00
CA ARG A 66 -10.99 11.30 -1.79
C ARG A 66 -10.97 10.48 -0.51
N TRP A 67 -9.96 10.67 0.34
CA TRP A 67 -9.87 9.89 1.59
C TRP A 67 -11.12 10.01 2.45
N GLU A 68 -11.77 11.17 2.44
CA GLU A 68 -12.96 11.38 3.25
C GLU A 68 -14.12 10.48 2.85
N THR A 69 -14.14 10.02 1.60
CA THR A 69 -15.21 9.13 1.13
C THR A 69 -15.09 7.73 1.68
N LEU A 70 -13.87 7.33 2.05
CA LEU A 70 -13.57 5.96 2.51
C LEU A 70 -13.92 4.89 1.48
N GLU A 71 -14.07 5.29 0.21
CA GLU A 71 -14.45 4.36 -0.86
C GLU A 71 -13.40 3.28 -1.05
N GLY A 72 -13.87 2.05 -1.18
CA GLY A 72 -13.01 0.91 -1.44
C GLY A 72 -12.39 0.29 -0.21
N LEU A 73 -12.44 0.96 0.95
CA LEU A 73 -11.90 0.39 2.18
C LEU A 73 -12.82 -0.68 2.74
N SER A 74 -12.23 -1.67 3.39
CA SER A 74 -12.97 -2.78 3.96
C SER A 74 -12.84 -2.79 5.48
N LYS A 75 -13.92 -3.08 6.18
CA LYS A 75 -13.90 -3.28 7.63
C LYS A 75 -13.55 -4.73 8.00
N ASP A 76 -13.72 -5.63 7.05
CA ASP A 76 -13.60 -7.08 7.31
C ASP A 76 -12.30 -7.67 6.75
N ARG A 77 -11.53 -6.88 6.03
CA ARG A 77 -10.28 -7.32 5.40
C ARG A 77 -9.18 -6.35 5.76
N THR A 78 -7.95 -6.82 5.81
CA THR A 78 -6.82 -5.94 6.04
C THR A 78 -6.56 -5.10 4.80
N ASN A 79 -6.65 -3.79 4.94
CA ASN A 79 -6.36 -2.86 3.85
C ASN A 79 -4.86 -2.64 3.78
N VAL A 80 -4.23 -3.12 2.70
CA VAL A 80 -2.80 -2.97 2.51
C VAL A 80 -2.57 -1.73 1.65
N LEU A 81 -1.96 -0.72 2.24
CA LEU A 81 -1.79 0.60 1.61
C LEU A 81 -0.42 0.70 0.96
N TYR A 82 -0.33 1.36 -0.18
CA TYR A 82 0.98 1.68 -0.74
C TYR A 82 0.94 3.02 -1.49
N CYS A 83 2.10 3.66 -1.59
CA CYS A 83 2.25 4.89 -2.34
C CYS A 83 3.40 4.75 -3.36
N TYR A 84 4.26 5.75 -3.50
CA TYR A 84 5.19 5.81 -4.62
C TYR A 84 6.51 5.07 -4.43
N ASN A 85 7.18 5.29 -3.29
CA ASN A 85 8.56 4.83 -3.13
C ASN A 85 8.94 4.77 -1.65
N PRO A 86 10.17 4.31 -1.32
CA PRO A 86 10.58 4.10 0.07
C PRO A 86 10.59 5.35 0.95
N VAL A 87 10.71 6.54 0.37
CA VAL A 87 10.77 7.77 1.16
C VAL A 87 9.44 8.51 1.21
N CYS A 88 8.41 7.97 0.57
CA CYS A 88 7.10 8.58 0.56
C CYS A 88 6.32 8.21 1.83
N HIS A 89 5.81 9.20 2.54
CA HIS A 89 5.04 8.96 3.77
C HIS A 89 3.53 9.00 3.55
N LEU A 90 3.09 9.06 2.30
CA LEU A 90 1.69 9.19 1.99
C LEU A 90 0.87 7.98 2.48
N ALA A 91 1.40 6.78 2.28
CA ALA A 91 0.70 5.57 2.74
C ALA A 91 0.63 5.53 4.27
N ALA A 92 1.71 5.93 4.96
CA ALA A 92 1.70 5.97 6.42
C ALA A 92 0.68 7.00 6.92
N THR A 93 0.60 8.15 6.27
CA THR A 93 -0.38 9.18 6.62
C THR A 93 -1.80 8.66 6.41
N ALA A 94 -2.02 7.97 5.30
CA ALA A 94 -3.32 7.34 5.04
C ALA A 94 -3.64 6.31 6.11
N GLY A 95 -2.64 5.55 6.54
CA GLY A 95 -2.81 4.56 7.59
C GLY A 95 -3.33 5.16 8.89
N VAL A 96 -2.75 6.30 9.30
CA VAL A 96 -3.24 7.01 10.48
C VAL A 96 -4.70 7.42 10.29
N GLU A 97 -5.01 7.97 9.13
CA GLU A 97 -6.35 8.45 8.83
C GLU A 97 -7.38 7.30 8.87
N PHE A 98 -7.09 6.23 8.16
CA PHE A 98 -8.05 5.12 8.04
C PHE A 98 -8.16 4.32 9.33
N ALA A 99 -7.03 4.12 10.02
CA ALA A 99 -7.07 3.43 11.32
C ALA A 99 -7.88 4.23 12.33
N SER A 100 -7.78 5.56 12.31
CA SER A 100 -8.55 6.41 13.22
C SER A 100 -10.05 6.26 12.99
N LYS A 101 -10.45 5.78 11.83
CA LYS A 101 -11.85 5.55 11.49
C LYS A 101 -12.25 4.08 11.62
N GLY A 102 -11.38 3.27 12.21
CA GLY A 102 -11.69 1.89 12.53
C GLY A 102 -11.40 0.86 11.46
N PHE A 103 -10.62 1.21 10.44
CA PHE A 103 -10.27 0.27 9.39
C PHE A 103 -8.96 -0.44 9.74
N PRO A 104 -8.88 -1.77 9.58
CA PRO A 104 -7.62 -2.47 9.77
C PRO A 104 -6.70 -2.15 8.59
N VAL A 105 -5.47 -1.73 8.89
CA VAL A 105 -4.53 -1.27 7.87
C VAL A 105 -3.15 -1.86 8.07
N MET A 106 -2.42 -1.94 6.96
CA MET A 106 -1.04 -2.38 6.92
C MET A 106 -0.41 -1.65 5.73
N GLU A 107 0.89 -1.47 5.74
CA GLU A 107 1.58 -0.78 4.64
C GLU A 107 2.48 -1.74 3.88
N MET A 108 2.46 -1.66 2.53
CA MET A 108 3.51 -2.29 1.74
C MET A 108 4.69 -1.33 1.67
N GLU A 109 5.79 -1.71 2.29
CA GLU A 109 6.99 -0.88 2.31
C GLU A 109 7.59 -0.75 0.92
N GLY A 110 8.18 0.42 0.66
CA GLY A 110 8.86 0.68 -0.59
C GLY A 110 7.97 1.20 -1.71
N GLY A 111 6.67 1.10 -1.56
CA GLY A 111 5.72 1.63 -2.52
C GLY A 111 5.76 0.93 -3.88
N PHE A 112 5.13 1.56 -4.85
CA PHE A 112 5.04 0.99 -6.19
C PHE A 112 6.41 0.80 -6.84
N LYS A 113 7.37 1.66 -6.50
CA LYS A 113 8.73 1.51 -7.02
C LYS A 113 9.33 0.18 -6.60
N ALA A 114 9.17 -0.20 -5.33
CA ALA A 114 9.70 -1.48 -4.85
C ALA A 114 9.00 -2.65 -5.56
N TRP A 115 7.71 -2.52 -5.80
CA TRP A 115 6.96 -3.54 -6.56
C TRP A 115 7.56 -3.71 -7.95
N GLN A 116 7.80 -2.59 -8.65
CA GLN A 116 8.38 -2.63 -10.00
C GLN A 116 9.81 -3.16 -10.00
N ASP A 117 10.60 -2.79 -9.00
CA ASP A 117 11.99 -3.23 -8.92
C ASP A 117 12.12 -4.74 -8.77
N MET A 118 11.08 -5.40 -8.30
CA MET A 118 11.05 -6.85 -8.17
C MET A 118 10.47 -7.53 -9.40
N ASP A 119 10.21 -6.78 -10.46
CA ASP A 119 9.68 -7.30 -11.73
C ASP A 119 8.36 -8.05 -11.57
N LEU A 120 7.52 -7.58 -10.65
CA LEU A 120 6.23 -8.19 -10.42
C LEU A 120 5.19 -7.65 -11.41
N GLU A 121 4.15 -8.42 -11.63
CA GLU A 121 3.10 -8.07 -12.58
C GLU A 121 2.39 -6.78 -12.17
N ILE A 122 2.08 -5.94 -13.15
CA ILE A 122 1.30 -4.73 -12.90
C ILE A 122 0.04 -4.78 -13.76
N GLU A 123 -1.00 -4.11 -13.26
CA GLU A 123 -2.29 -4.06 -13.93
C GLU A 123 -2.56 -2.63 -14.38
N LYS A 124 -3.21 -2.52 -15.54
CA LYS A 124 -3.66 -1.23 -16.06
C LYS A 124 -5.15 -1.32 -16.34
N PRO A 125 -5.89 -0.22 -16.17
CA PRO A 125 -7.31 -0.22 -16.49
C PRO A 125 -7.51 -0.61 -17.95
N GLN A 126 -8.58 -1.37 -18.20
CA GLN A 126 -8.85 -1.89 -19.54
C GLN A 126 -9.75 -0.97 -20.35
N ILE A 127 -9.74 0.29 -20.03
CA ILE A 127 -10.65 1.25 -20.64
C ILE A 127 -10.45 1.34 -22.15
N ASN A 128 -9.23 1.12 -22.63
CA ASN A 128 -8.93 1.27 -24.05
C ASN A 128 -9.47 0.16 -24.94
N ARG A 129 -9.88 -0.95 -24.38
CA ARG A 129 -10.41 -2.04 -25.17
C ARG A 129 -11.68 -1.66 -25.89
N MET A 130 -12.56 -0.92 -25.22
CA MET A 130 -13.79 -0.50 -25.84
C MET A 130 -13.55 0.47 -26.99
N PHE A 131 -12.59 1.34 -26.83
CA PHE A 131 -12.22 2.28 -27.89
C PHE A 131 -11.65 1.55 -29.10
N ALA A 132 -10.81 0.57 -28.85
CA ALA A 132 -10.25 -0.21 -29.94
C ALA A 132 -11.33 -0.86 -30.78
N PHE A 133 -12.32 -1.41 -30.15
CA PHE A 133 -13.45 -2.01 -30.89
C PHE A 133 -14.23 -1.01 -31.69
N ARG A 134 -14.42 0.16 -31.13
CA ARG A 134 -15.21 1.19 -31.81
C ARG A 134 -14.53 1.80 -33.01
N ASN A 135 -13.22 1.78 -33.03
CA ASN A 135 -12.45 2.39 -34.09
C ASN A 135 -12.11 1.43 -35.21
N GLU A 136 -12.53 0.21 -35.10
CA GLU A 136 -12.41 -0.74 -36.18
C GLU A 136 -13.62 -0.59 -37.12
#